data_8e63a390a8610bc65e211331735bcfc4
#
_entry.id   8e63a390a8610bc65e211331735bcfc4
#
_cell.length_a   1.000
_cell.length_b   1.000
_cell.length_c   1.000
_cell.angle_alpha   90.00
_cell.angle_beta   90.00
_cell.angle_gamma   90.00
#
_symmetry.space_group_name_H-M   'P 1'
#
loop_
_entity.id
_entity.type
_entity.pdbx_description
1 polymer ?
#
loop_
_entity_poly.entity_id
_entity_poly.type
_entity_poly.pdbx_seq_one_letter_code
_entity_poly.pdbx_strand_id
1 'polypeptide(L)'
;MFTDIVGYTALMQKNEAVAMRIRSRHREVFESLHKIYNGEIIQYYGDGTLSVFKSAIEAANCAIQIQNLLLGNDPVPVRIGLHMGDIVYSETEVYGDGVNFASRIESMSVAGGILLSDKLNDELKNHPTISTTSLGHFELKNIEKPVEVFAICNEGIRVPLLQEIGGKQKNNYKTIAVLPFTNMSTNAENEYFSDGITE
;
A
#
# COMPACT_ATOMS: atom_id res chain seq x y z
N MET A 1 11.82 0.38 -3.21
CA MET A 1 10.52 0.82 -3.74
C MET A 1 10.06 -0.16 -4.80
N PHE A 2 8.83 -0.63 -4.68
CA PHE A 2 8.17 -1.47 -5.69
C PHE A 2 6.92 -0.74 -6.20
N THR A 3 6.65 -0.80 -7.51
CA THR A 3 5.52 -0.07 -8.11
C THR A 3 4.87 -0.89 -9.21
N ASP A 4 3.61 -0.59 -9.51
CA ASP A 4 2.84 -1.26 -10.55
C ASP A 4 1.78 -0.32 -11.15
N ILE A 5 1.48 -0.47 -12.45
CA ILE A 5 0.42 0.29 -13.12
C ILE A 5 -0.89 -0.49 -12.99
N VAL A 6 -1.81 0.03 -12.20
CA VAL A 6 -3.09 -0.63 -11.93
C VAL A 6 -3.90 -0.83 -13.21
N GLY A 7 -4.27 -2.08 -13.48
CA GLY A 7 -5.11 -2.43 -14.63
C GLY A 7 -4.41 -2.47 -15.98
N TYR A 8 -3.07 -2.41 -16.02
CA TYR A 8 -2.30 -2.38 -17.27
C TYR A 8 -2.56 -3.57 -18.19
N THR A 9 -2.58 -4.79 -17.66
CA THR A 9 -2.85 -6.02 -18.44
C THR A 9 -4.22 -5.97 -19.15
N ALA A 10 -5.26 -5.51 -18.46
CA ALA A 10 -6.59 -5.36 -19.04
C ALA A 10 -6.60 -4.25 -20.10
N LEU A 11 -5.86 -3.16 -19.87
CA LEU A 11 -5.72 -2.07 -20.83
C LEU A 11 -4.97 -2.52 -22.09
N MET A 12 -3.90 -3.31 -21.95
CA MET A 12 -3.17 -3.90 -23.09
C MET A 12 -4.08 -4.73 -24.00
N GLN A 13 -4.96 -5.52 -23.40
CA GLN A 13 -5.92 -6.33 -24.18
C GLN A 13 -6.98 -5.47 -24.88
N LYS A 14 -7.37 -4.35 -24.26
CA LYS A 14 -8.44 -3.48 -24.78
C LYS A 14 -7.93 -2.46 -25.78
N ASN A 15 -6.78 -1.85 -25.53
CA ASN A 15 -6.18 -0.80 -26.36
C ASN A 15 -4.65 -0.73 -26.14
N GLU A 16 -3.91 -1.49 -26.94
CA GLU A 16 -2.47 -1.58 -26.88
C GLU A 16 -1.78 -0.22 -27.05
N ALA A 17 -2.25 0.62 -27.96
CA ALA A 17 -1.65 1.92 -28.22
C ALA A 17 -1.71 2.85 -27.00
N VAL A 18 -2.84 2.85 -26.28
CA VAL A 18 -3.00 3.61 -25.03
C VAL A 18 -2.12 3.02 -23.93
N ALA A 19 -2.07 1.71 -23.80
CA ALA A 19 -1.22 1.05 -22.80
C ALA A 19 0.27 1.36 -23.03
N MET A 20 0.73 1.31 -24.27
CA MET A 20 2.11 1.66 -24.63
C MET A 20 2.45 3.12 -24.29
N ARG A 21 1.53 4.05 -24.56
CA ARG A 21 1.71 5.47 -24.21
C ARG A 21 1.81 5.66 -22.70
N ILE A 22 0.92 5.03 -21.93
CA ILE A 22 0.94 5.05 -20.46
C ILE A 22 2.27 4.52 -19.93
N ARG A 23 2.74 3.40 -20.44
CA ARG A 23 4.02 2.81 -20.05
C ARG A 23 5.20 3.70 -20.40
N SER A 24 5.19 4.35 -21.56
CA SER A 24 6.25 5.28 -21.97
C SER A 24 6.32 6.48 -21.04
N ARG A 25 5.17 7.09 -20.70
CA ARG A 25 5.09 8.19 -19.75
C ARG A 25 5.54 7.78 -18.34
N HIS A 26 5.12 6.59 -17.87
CA HIS A 26 5.60 6.03 -16.61
C HIS A 26 7.14 5.98 -16.58
N ARG A 27 7.77 5.39 -17.59
CA ARG A 27 9.23 5.26 -17.65
C ARG A 27 9.95 6.61 -17.66
N GLU A 28 9.49 7.56 -18.46
CA GLU A 28 10.04 8.91 -18.54
C GLU A 28 10.06 9.61 -17.18
N VAL A 29 8.94 9.58 -16.47
CA VAL A 29 8.82 10.17 -15.13
C VAL A 29 9.72 9.44 -14.12
N PHE A 30 9.75 8.11 -14.15
CA PHE A 30 10.59 7.32 -13.27
C PHE A 30 12.07 7.58 -13.49
N GLU A 31 12.55 7.53 -14.71
CA GLU A 31 13.96 7.76 -15.05
C GLU A 31 14.43 9.17 -14.64
N SER A 32 13.58 10.17 -14.84
CA SER A 32 13.92 11.55 -14.47
C SER A 32 13.97 11.74 -12.96
N LEU A 33 12.96 11.25 -12.21
CA LEU A 33 12.89 11.44 -10.77
C LEU A 33 13.90 10.59 -10.02
N HIS A 34 14.21 9.37 -10.47
CA HIS A 34 15.24 8.56 -9.83
C HIS A 34 16.62 9.24 -9.89
N LYS A 35 16.94 9.91 -11.01
CA LYS A 35 18.17 10.72 -11.09
C LYS A 35 18.19 11.88 -10.09
N ILE A 36 17.04 12.55 -9.91
CA ILE A 36 16.92 13.70 -8.98
C ILE A 36 17.05 13.26 -7.52
N TYR A 37 16.47 12.10 -7.17
CA TYR A 37 16.41 11.60 -5.80
C TYR A 37 17.43 10.49 -5.51
N ASN A 38 18.51 10.39 -6.29
CA ASN A 38 19.60 9.42 -6.10
C ASN A 38 19.11 7.96 -6.01
N GLY A 39 18.03 7.65 -6.71
CA GLY A 39 17.48 6.31 -6.80
C GLY A 39 18.06 5.55 -7.99
N GLU A 40 18.11 4.24 -7.87
CA GLU A 40 18.54 3.34 -8.93
C GLU A 40 17.38 2.42 -9.32
N ILE A 41 17.00 2.41 -10.61
CA ILE A 41 16.02 1.47 -11.15
C ILE A 41 16.76 0.17 -11.43
N ILE A 42 16.45 -0.86 -10.66
CA ILE A 42 17.11 -2.16 -10.80
C ILE A 42 16.48 -2.96 -11.91
N GLN A 43 15.14 -3.00 -11.97
CA GLN A 43 14.45 -3.82 -12.95
C GLN A 43 13.04 -3.31 -13.25
N TYR A 44 12.62 -3.45 -14.50
CA TYR A 44 11.25 -3.33 -14.93
C TYR A 44 10.60 -4.72 -15.02
N TYR A 45 9.52 -4.95 -14.29
CA TYR A 45 8.71 -6.16 -14.32
C TYR A 45 7.43 -5.90 -15.12
N GLY A 46 7.49 -6.00 -16.44
CA GLY A 46 6.33 -5.67 -17.27
C GLY A 46 5.94 -4.20 -17.16
N ASP A 47 4.90 -3.93 -16.40
CA ASP A 47 4.37 -2.62 -16.03
C ASP A 47 4.81 -2.14 -14.64
N GLY A 48 5.42 -3.01 -13.86
CA GLY A 48 5.98 -2.69 -12.55
C GLY A 48 7.45 -2.29 -12.60
N THR A 49 7.93 -1.70 -11.50
CA THR A 49 9.33 -1.28 -11.35
C THR A 49 9.84 -1.58 -9.96
N LEU A 50 11.04 -2.17 -9.89
CA LEU A 50 11.83 -2.27 -8.67
C LEU A 50 12.94 -1.24 -8.70
N SER A 51 13.02 -0.41 -7.67
CA SER A 51 14.10 0.55 -7.49
C SER A 51 14.60 0.60 -6.05
N VAL A 52 15.85 1.03 -5.89
CA VAL A 52 16.53 1.12 -4.59
C VAL A 52 16.98 2.55 -4.35
N PHE A 53 17.05 2.91 -3.07
CA PHE A 53 17.50 4.20 -2.59
C PHE A 53 18.40 3.98 -1.38
N LYS A 54 19.39 4.84 -1.22
CA LYS A 54 20.27 4.82 -0.02
C LYS A 54 19.64 5.54 1.16
N SER A 55 18.60 6.34 0.94
CA SER A 55 17.90 7.13 1.94
C SER A 55 16.39 6.88 1.88
N ALA A 56 15.79 6.63 3.05
CA ALA A 56 14.33 6.52 3.21
C ALA A 56 13.61 7.80 2.78
N ILE A 57 14.20 8.96 3.07
CA ILE A 57 13.64 10.28 2.75
C ILE A 57 13.64 10.52 1.24
N GLU A 58 14.74 10.17 0.56
CA GLU A 58 14.82 10.28 -0.90
C GLU A 58 13.80 9.36 -1.58
N ALA A 59 13.65 8.12 -1.09
CA ALA A 59 12.65 7.19 -1.59
C ALA A 59 11.22 7.73 -1.43
N ALA A 60 10.88 8.27 -0.26
CA ALA A 60 9.54 8.82 0.01
C ALA A 60 9.26 10.08 -0.82
N ASN A 61 10.21 11.00 -0.91
CA ASN A 61 10.06 12.21 -1.74
C ASN A 61 9.96 11.87 -3.22
N CYS A 62 10.74 10.92 -3.71
CA CYS A 62 10.64 10.42 -5.08
C CYS A 62 9.25 9.85 -5.35
N ALA A 63 8.72 9.01 -4.45
CA ALA A 63 7.40 8.41 -4.58
C ALA A 63 6.28 9.47 -4.61
N ILE A 64 6.35 10.49 -3.74
CA ILE A 64 5.40 11.61 -3.71
C ILE A 64 5.44 12.37 -5.05
N GLN A 65 6.62 12.69 -5.56
CA GLN A 65 6.74 13.42 -6.83
C GLN A 65 6.30 12.57 -8.05
N ILE A 66 6.57 11.26 -8.03
CA ILE A 66 6.04 10.34 -9.05
C ILE A 66 4.51 10.43 -9.08
N GLN A 67 3.83 10.30 -7.94
CA GLN A 67 2.38 10.36 -7.88
C GLN A 67 1.86 11.72 -8.37
N ASN A 68 2.44 12.82 -7.91
CA ASN A 68 2.02 14.17 -8.31
C ASN A 68 2.13 14.41 -9.81
N LEU A 69 3.20 13.93 -10.46
CA LEU A 69 3.38 14.06 -11.91
C LEU A 69 2.48 13.12 -12.70
N LEU A 70 2.20 11.91 -12.18
CA LEU A 70 1.40 10.90 -12.88
C LEU A 70 -0.11 11.07 -12.67
N LEU A 71 -0.56 11.84 -11.68
CA LEU A 71 -1.97 12.18 -11.46
C LEU A 71 -2.47 13.38 -12.28
N GLY A 72 -1.59 14.05 -13.03
CA GLY A 72 -1.93 15.24 -13.85
C GLY A 72 -2.74 14.92 -15.12
N ASN A 73 -2.51 15.76 -16.17
CA ASN A 73 -3.25 15.74 -17.45
C ASN A 73 -3.07 14.44 -18.20
N ASP A 74 -3.21 13.39 -18.13
CA ASP A 74 -3.05 12.05 -18.74
C ASP A 74 -2.61 11.06 -17.66
N PRO A 75 -3.52 10.73 -16.73
CA PRO A 75 -3.15 10.04 -15.51
C PRO A 75 -2.64 8.62 -15.79
N VAL A 76 -1.54 8.27 -15.11
CA VAL A 76 -1.03 6.91 -15.07
C VAL A 76 -1.33 6.36 -13.67
N PRO A 77 -2.20 5.35 -13.55
CA PRO A 77 -2.68 4.86 -12.26
C PRO A 77 -1.64 3.96 -11.58
N VAL A 78 -0.61 4.56 -10.97
CA VAL A 78 0.46 3.83 -10.27
C VAL A 78 0.12 3.63 -8.80
N ARG A 79 0.42 2.45 -8.27
CA ARG A 79 0.47 2.15 -6.84
C ARG A 79 1.91 1.91 -6.42
N ILE A 80 2.27 2.34 -5.21
CA ILE A 80 3.65 2.32 -4.73
C ILE A 80 3.71 1.65 -3.36
N GLY A 81 4.69 0.73 -3.20
CA GLY A 81 5.06 0.12 -1.93
C GLY A 81 6.51 0.45 -1.57
N LEU A 82 6.71 0.96 -0.36
CA LEU A 82 8.02 1.31 0.19
C LEU A 82 8.35 0.42 1.39
N HIS A 83 9.54 -0.14 1.40
CA HIS A 83 10.04 -0.88 2.54
C HIS A 83 11.55 -0.67 2.69
N MET A 84 12.03 -0.74 3.93
CA MET A 84 13.45 -0.73 4.26
C MET A 84 13.88 -2.12 4.70
N GLY A 85 14.81 -2.72 3.99
CA GLY A 85 15.34 -4.05 4.26
C GLY A 85 16.59 -4.33 3.45
N ASP A 86 17.27 -5.41 3.81
CA ASP A 86 18.48 -5.83 3.12
C ASP A 86 18.12 -6.40 1.75
N ILE A 87 18.85 -5.93 0.75
CA ILE A 87 18.79 -6.45 -0.60
C ILE A 87 20.20 -6.66 -1.14
N VAL A 88 20.38 -7.74 -1.88
CA VAL A 88 21.57 -8.00 -2.67
C VAL A 88 21.14 -8.00 -4.12
N TYR A 89 21.76 -7.16 -4.93
CA TYR A 89 21.44 -7.10 -6.35
C TYR A 89 22.72 -7.04 -7.20
N SER A 90 22.60 -7.62 -8.39
CA SER A 90 23.60 -7.59 -9.44
C SER A 90 22.92 -7.24 -10.76
N GLU A 91 23.66 -7.18 -11.84
CA GLU A 91 23.08 -6.92 -13.18
C GLU A 91 22.02 -7.95 -13.60
N THR A 92 22.07 -9.16 -13.07
CA THR A 92 21.19 -10.28 -13.49
C THR A 92 20.19 -10.73 -12.43
N GLU A 93 20.44 -10.44 -11.16
CA GLU A 93 19.68 -11.05 -10.07
C GLU A 93 19.46 -10.08 -8.92
N VAL A 94 18.29 -10.14 -8.34
CA VAL A 94 17.92 -9.35 -7.16
C VAL A 94 17.37 -10.29 -6.09
N TYR A 95 18.01 -10.30 -4.94
CA TYR A 95 17.61 -11.11 -3.80
C TYR A 95 17.41 -10.26 -2.56
N GLY A 96 16.58 -10.75 -1.67
CA GLY A 96 16.39 -10.23 -0.33
C GLY A 96 14.93 -10.21 0.08
N ASP A 97 14.69 -10.39 1.36
CA ASP A 97 13.36 -10.34 1.93
C ASP A 97 12.72 -8.96 1.73
N GLY A 98 13.54 -7.91 1.66
CA GLY A 98 13.12 -6.54 1.41
C GLY A 98 12.35 -6.35 0.09
N VAL A 99 12.74 -7.07 -0.98
CA VAL A 99 12.05 -7.00 -2.28
C VAL A 99 10.65 -7.61 -2.17
N ASN A 100 10.57 -8.81 -1.59
CA ASN A 100 9.31 -9.50 -1.39
C ASN A 100 8.36 -8.70 -0.48
N PHE A 101 8.93 -8.05 0.54
CA PHE A 101 8.16 -7.24 1.47
C PHE A 101 7.60 -5.99 0.77
N ALA A 102 8.44 -5.26 0.02
CA ALA A 102 8.02 -4.07 -0.72
C ALA A 102 6.93 -4.40 -1.75
N SER A 103 7.05 -5.52 -2.46
CA SER A 103 6.04 -5.97 -3.43
C SER A 103 4.69 -6.31 -2.76
N ARG A 104 4.70 -6.88 -1.55
CA ARG A 104 3.46 -7.14 -0.81
C ARG A 104 2.79 -5.87 -0.32
N ILE A 105 3.56 -4.90 0.18
CA ILE A 105 3.03 -3.58 0.55
C ILE A 105 2.46 -2.88 -0.68
N GLU A 106 3.16 -2.94 -1.82
CA GLU A 106 2.70 -2.38 -3.08
C GLU A 106 1.35 -3.00 -3.49
N SER A 107 1.23 -4.33 -3.45
CA SER A 107 0.00 -5.04 -3.84
C SER A 107 -1.22 -4.74 -2.96
N MET A 108 -1.02 -4.22 -1.76
CA MET A 108 -2.07 -3.73 -0.87
C MET A 108 -2.54 -2.32 -1.22
N SER A 109 -1.73 -1.56 -1.97
CA SER A 109 -2.00 -0.17 -2.30
C SER A 109 -3.03 -0.04 -3.43
N VAL A 110 -3.52 1.18 -3.61
CA VAL A 110 -4.44 1.57 -4.68
C VAL A 110 -3.77 2.53 -5.65
N ALA A 111 -4.34 2.74 -6.83
CA ALA A 111 -3.88 3.76 -7.77
C ALA A 111 -3.83 5.14 -7.09
N GLY A 112 -2.71 5.83 -7.20
CA GLY A 112 -2.44 7.11 -6.54
C GLY A 112 -1.97 6.99 -5.08
N GLY A 113 -1.93 5.78 -4.50
CA GLY A 113 -1.51 5.53 -3.13
C GLY A 113 -0.03 5.20 -3.00
N ILE A 114 0.52 5.51 -1.81
CA ILE A 114 1.87 5.15 -1.40
C ILE A 114 1.77 4.52 -0.03
N LEU A 115 2.05 3.22 0.06
CA LEU A 115 2.09 2.49 1.32
C LEU A 115 3.53 2.20 1.73
N LEU A 116 3.75 2.14 3.05
CA LEU A 116 5.06 1.87 3.61
C LEU A 116 4.97 1.00 4.86
N SER A 117 6.07 0.30 5.15
CA SER A 117 6.21 -0.47 6.38
C SER A 117 6.53 0.41 7.58
N ASP A 118 6.28 -0.12 8.78
CA ASP A 118 6.67 0.44 10.07
C ASP A 118 8.14 0.84 10.12
N LYS A 119 9.05 -0.03 9.69
CA LYS A 119 10.49 0.26 9.64
C LYS A 119 10.82 1.54 8.87
N LEU A 120 10.22 1.71 7.69
CA LEU A 120 10.46 2.89 6.88
C LEU A 120 9.76 4.11 7.47
N ASN A 121 8.56 3.94 8.06
CA ASN A 121 7.86 5.02 8.75
C ASN A 121 8.68 5.57 9.93
N ASP A 122 9.38 4.70 10.67
CA ASP A 122 10.24 5.12 11.78
C ASP A 122 11.37 6.06 11.34
N GLU A 123 11.94 5.83 10.17
CA GLU A 123 12.96 6.71 9.57
C GLU A 123 12.40 8.08 9.14
N LEU A 124 11.09 8.14 8.84
CA LEU A 124 10.45 9.38 8.37
C LEU A 124 9.89 10.25 9.49
N LYS A 125 9.76 9.75 10.72
CA LYS A 125 9.11 10.44 11.85
C LYS A 125 9.64 11.86 12.14
N ASN A 126 10.92 12.09 11.89
CA ASN A 126 11.57 13.38 12.15
C ASN A 126 11.56 14.32 10.93
N HIS A 127 10.83 13.97 9.87
CA HIS A 127 10.78 14.74 8.64
C HIS A 127 9.38 15.34 8.43
N PRO A 128 9.14 16.58 8.89
CA PRO A 128 7.81 17.20 8.92
C PRO A 128 7.19 17.44 7.54
N THR A 129 7.99 17.34 6.48
CA THR A 129 7.50 17.48 5.09
C THR A 129 6.83 16.21 4.56
N ILE A 130 6.96 15.08 5.27
CA ILE A 130 6.35 13.81 4.90
C ILE A 130 5.35 13.44 5.98
N SER A 131 4.07 13.45 5.63
CA SER A 131 2.98 13.09 6.53
C SER A 131 2.56 11.65 6.29
N THR A 132 2.42 10.88 7.37
CA THR A 132 2.01 9.48 7.31
C THR A 132 0.84 9.21 8.26
N THR A 133 0.01 8.22 7.94
CA THR A 133 -1.08 7.74 8.78
C THR A 133 -1.06 6.21 8.84
N SER A 134 -1.29 5.64 10.05
CA SER A 134 -1.40 4.20 10.21
C SER A 134 -2.70 3.67 9.63
N LEU A 135 -2.61 2.58 8.90
CA LEU A 135 -3.74 1.82 8.39
C LEU A 135 -4.04 0.58 9.26
N GLY A 136 -3.19 0.32 10.26
CA GLY A 136 -3.29 -0.82 11.16
C GLY A 136 -2.35 -1.98 10.80
N HIS A 137 -2.59 -3.14 11.44
CA HIS A 137 -1.74 -4.31 11.33
C HIS A 137 -2.32 -5.32 10.33
N PHE A 138 -1.47 -5.83 9.45
CA PHE A 138 -1.84 -6.78 8.40
C PHE A 138 -0.98 -8.03 8.44
N GLU A 139 -1.61 -9.17 8.18
CA GLU A 139 -0.91 -10.43 7.97
C GLU A 139 -0.45 -10.50 6.50
N LEU A 140 0.86 -10.53 6.30
CA LEU A 140 1.47 -10.64 4.98
C LEU A 140 1.91 -12.09 4.72
N LYS A 141 1.72 -12.57 3.51
CA LYS A 141 2.08 -13.95 3.13
C LYS A 141 3.56 -14.22 3.41
N ASN A 142 3.86 -15.31 4.12
CA ASN A 142 5.21 -15.73 4.54
C ASN A 142 5.95 -14.71 5.43
N ILE A 143 5.23 -13.90 6.18
CA ILE A 143 5.77 -13.06 7.26
C ILE A 143 5.11 -13.51 8.55
N GLU A 144 5.94 -13.94 9.52
CA GLU A 144 5.44 -14.57 10.75
C GLU A 144 4.63 -13.63 11.63
N LYS A 145 5.00 -12.37 11.66
CA LYS A 145 4.36 -11.38 12.52
C LYS A 145 3.55 -10.39 11.70
N PRO A 146 2.36 -9.98 12.19
CA PRO A 146 1.63 -8.89 11.57
C PRO A 146 2.47 -7.63 11.52
N VAL A 147 2.38 -6.92 10.40
CA VAL A 147 3.13 -5.70 10.11
C VAL A 147 2.19 -4.51 10.16
N GLU A 148 2.59 -3.45 10.84
CA GLU A 148 1.87 -2.20 10.76
C GLU A 148 2.20 -1.52 9.43
N VAL A 149 1.15 -1.18 8.67
CA VAL A 149 1.27 -0.52 7.38
C VAL A 149 0.79 0.92 7.49
N PHE A 150 1.54 1.81 6.90
CA PHE A 150 1.25 3.24 6.87
C PHE A 150 0.99 3.70 5.45
N ALA A 151 0.21 4.76 5.30
CA ALA A 151 0.06 5.49 4.04
C ALA A 151 0.72 6.86 4.14
N ILE A 152 1.36 7.32 3.07
CA ILE A 152 1.71 8.73 2.93
C ILE A 152 0.42 9.49 2.66
N CYS A 153 0.20 10.59 3.41
CA CYS A 153 -1.01 11.40 3.35
C CYS A 153 -0.72 12.88 3.00
N ASN A 154 0.37 13.13 2.30
CA ASN A 154 0.69 14.45 1.73
C ASN A 154 -0.41 14.87 0.73
N GLU A 155 -0.54 16.17 0.51
CA GLU A 155 -1.48 16.72 -0.46
C GLU A 155 -1.30 16.07 -1.86
N GLY A 156 -2.41 15.69 -2.49
CA GLY A 156 -2.42 15.01 -3.79
C GLY A 156 -2.21 13.50 -3.72
N ILE A 157 -1.83 12.93 -2.58
CA ILE A 157 -1.61 11.48 -2.42
C ILE A 157 -2.89 10.82 -1.90
N ARG A 158 -3.32 9.75 -2.56
CA ARG A 158 -4.50 8.99 -2.15
C ARG A 158 -4.21 8.10 -0.95
N VAL A 159 -4.93 8.32 0.14
CA VAL A 159 -4.97 7.39 1.27
C VAL A 159 -6.09 6.38 1.01
N PRO A 160 -5.79 5.07 0.92
CA PRO A 160 -6.82 4.07 0.67
C PRO A 160 -7.74 3.91 1.88
N LEU A 161 -9.01 3.63 1.64
CA LEU A 161 -9.92 3.16 2.67
C LEU A 161 -9.57 1.73 3.07
N LEU A 162 -9.81 1.34 4.33
CA LEU A 162 -9.47 -0.01 4.82
C LEU A 162 -10.09 -1.14 3.99
N GLN A 163 -11.28 -0.93 3.45
CA GLN A 163 -11.97 -1.88 2.58
C GLN A 163 -11.36 -2.00 1.17
N GLU A 164 -10.53 -1.06 0.75
CA GLU A 164 -9.83 -1.07 -0.55
C GLU A 164 -8.47 -1.76 -0.45
N ILE A 165 -7.96 -1.93 0.77
CA ILE A 165 -6.64 -2.50 1.02
C ILE A 165 -6.70 -4.02 0.85
N GLY A 166 -5.85 -4.57 0.02
CA GLY A 166 -5.64 -6.01 -0.08
C GLY A 166 -4.98 -6.57 1.19
N GLY A 167 -5.35 -7.82 1.56
CA GLY A 167 -4.77 -8.50 2.71
C GLY A 167 -5.74 -8.74 3.87
N LYS A 168 -5.33 -9.55 4.84
CA LYS A 168 -6.11 -9.80 6.05
C LYS A 168 -5.68 -8.83 7.14
N GLN A 169 -6.55 -7.86 7.44
CA GLN A 169 -6.35 -6.99 8.58
C GLN A 169 -6.48 -7.81 9.87
N LYS A 170 -5.51 -7.68 10.77
CA LYS A 170 -5.63 -8.24 12.11
C LYS A 170 -6.45 -7.27 12.96
N ASN A 171 -7.75 -7.49 13.01
CA ASN A 171 -8.61 -6.75 13.92
C ASN A 171 -8.32 -7.18 15.37
N ASN A 172 -7.70 -6.31 16.15
CA ASN A 172 -7.54 -6.49 17.59
C ASN A 172 -8.80 -6.10 18.39
N TYR A 173 -9.90 -5.80 17.71
CA TYR A 173 -11.16 -5.51 18.37
C TYR A 173 -11.80 -6.82 18.82
N LYS A 174 -11.97 -6.95 20.13
CA LYS A 174 -12.86 -7.99 20.69
C LYS A 174 -14.27 -7.59 20.27
N THR A 175 -14.85 -8.32 19.34
CA THR A 175 -16.23 -8.12 18.92
C THR A 175 -17.10 -8.92 19.86
N ILE A 176 -18.02 -8.27 20.56
CA ILE A 176 -19.06 -8.92 21.37
C ILE A 176 -20.34 -8.85 20.53
N ALA A 177 -20.89 -10.00 20.18
CA ALA A 177 -22.22 -10.08 19.60
C ALA A 177 -23.23 -10.23 20.74
N VAL A 178 -24.08 -9.24 20.95
CA VAL A 178 -25.23 -9.35 21.85
C VAL A 178 -26.39 -9.90 21.01
N LEU A 179 -26.78 -11.14 21.30
CA LEU A 179 -27.94 -11.74 20.64
C LEU A 179 -29.16 -11.48 21.52
N PRO A 180 -30.27 -11.00 20.96
CA PRO A 180 -31.52 -10.86 21.73
C PRO A 180 -32.04 -12.24 22.13
N PHE A 181 -32.38 -12.37 23.38
CA PHE A 181 -33.05 -13.57 23.87
C PHE A 181 -34.57 -13.38 23.72
N THR A 182 -35.23 -14.34 23.09
CA THR A 182 -36.67 -14.35 23.00
C THR A 182 -37.20 -15.29 24.10
N ASN A 183 -38.11 -14.78 24.95
CA ASN A 183 -38.78 -15.64 25.93
C ASN A 183 -39.68 -16.67 25.19
N MET A 184 -39.27 -17.93 25.24
CA MET A 184 -40.04 -19.04 24.66
C MET A 184 -40.97 -19.70 25.66
N SER A 185 -41.02 -19.17 26.90
CA SER A 185 -41.95 -19.68 27.94
C SER A 185 -43.28 -18.92 27.93
N THR A 186 -44.33 -19.55 28.43
CA THR A 186 -45.67 -18.93 28.56
C THR A 186 -45.77 -18.05 29.82
N ASN A 187 -44.67 -17.86 30.58
CA ASN A 187 -44.68 -17.05 31.78
C ASN A 187 -44.20 -15.62 31.46
N ALA A 188 -45.10 -14.65 31.62
CA ALA A 188 -44.83 -13.23 31.33
C ALA A 188 -43.77 -12.61 32.27
N GLU A 189 -43.48 -13.17 33.45
CA GLU A 189 -42.44 -12.69 34.35
C GLU A 189 -41.02 -12.87 33.74
N ASN A 190 -40.84 -13.79 32.77
CA ASN A 190 -39.56 -14.01 32.10
C ASN A 190 -39.29 -13.03 30.95
N GLU A 191 -40.28 -12.21 30.54
CA GLU A 191 -40.13 -11.18 29.53
C GLU A 191 -39.19 -10.06 29.98
N TYR A 192 -39.31 -9.64 31.23
CA TYR A 192 -38.42 -8.65 31.85
C TYR A 192 -36.96 -9.12 31.94
N PHE A 193 -36.73 -10.44 32.03
CA PHE A 193 -35.39 -11.00 32.13
C PHE A 193 -34.71 -11.05 30.76
N SER A 194 -35.46 -11.31 29.69
CA SER A 194 -34.90 -11.29 28.31
C SER A 194 -34.59 -9.87 27.82
N ASP A 195 -35.37 -8.88 28.21
CA ASP A 195 -35.16 -7.47 27.86
C ASP A 195 -33.99 -6.85 28.64
N GLY A 196 -33.86 -7.19 29.93
CA GLY A 196 -32.78 -6.66 30.79
C GLY A 196 -31.38 -7.19 30.50
N ILE A 197 -31.23 -8.26 29.72
CA ILE A 197 -29.93 -8.78 29.24
C ILE A 197 -29.55 -8.19 27.89
N THR A 198 -30.49 -7.57 27.16
CA THR A 198 -30.29 -7.07 25.81
C THR A 198 -29.97 -5.55 25.77
N GLU A 199 -30.15 -4.82 26.88
CA GLU A 199 -29.67 -3.44 27.07
C GLU A 199 -28.22 -3.44 27.58
#